data_006307922ec2c4a6f6015e3d4c2667fa
#
_entry.id   006307922ec2c4a6f6015e3d4c2667fa
#
_cell.length_a   1.000
_cell.length_b   1.000
_cell.length_c   1.000
_cell.angle_alpha   90.00
_cell.angle_beta   90.00
_cell.angle_gamma   90.00
#
_symmetry.space_group_name_H-M   'P 1'
#
loop_
_entity.id
_entity.type
_entity.pdbx_description
1 polymer ?
#
loop_
_entity_poly.entity_id
_entity_poly.type
_entity_poly.pdbx_seq_one_letter_code
_entity_poly.pdbx_strand_id
1 'polypeptide(L)'
;MGLGALVANFRVQPDLVGRIKTLQKNDSQLVQVMEEVKRGSKLDFVLSDDEILRFGTRLCVPNDEDLRRELLEEAHCSKFAIHPRGTKMYKDLRQNYWWSGMKRDIAQFVAQCLVCQQVKAEHQRPAGSLQPLAIPEWKWEHITMDFVIGLPRTLGGNNAIWVIVD
;
A
#
# COMPACT_ATOMS: atom_id res chain seq x y z
N MET A 1 -28.76 -5.68 -6.28
CA MET A 1 -27.73 -5.17 -7.19
C MET A 1 -26.38 -5.32 -6.48
N GLY A 2 -25.65 -6.37 -6.81
CA GLY A 2 -24.38 -6.69 -6.16
C GLY A 2 -23.26 -5.77 -6.67
N LEU A 3 -22.63 -5.06 -5.77
CA LEU A 3 -21.35 -4.39 -6.01
C LEU A 3 -20.28 -5.47 -6.18
N GLY A 4 -19.96 -5.77 -7.44
CA GLY A 4 -18.84 -6.63 -7.77
C GLY A 4 -17.56 -6.01 -7.25
N ALA A 5 -16.91 -6.67 -6.30
CA ALA A 5 -15.57 -6.35 -5.87
C ALA A 5 -14.65 -6.44 -7.11
N LEU A 6 -14.10 -5.31 -7.53
CA LEU A 6 -13.01 -5.25 -8.48
C LEU A 6 -11.81 -5.94 -7.83
N VAL A 7 -11.68 -7.23 -8.07
CA VAL A 7 -10.47 -7.97 -7.77
C VAL A 7 -9.43 -7.48 -8.77
N ALA A 8 -8.48 -6.69 -8.33
CA ALA A 8 -7.31 -6.36 -9.12
C ALA A 8 -6.57 -7.67 -9.39
N ASN A 9 -6.81 -8.26 -10.57
CA ASN A 9 -6.02 -9.38 -11.06
C ASN A 9 -4.61 -8.85 -11.33
N PHE A 10 -3.70 -9.09 -10.39
CA PHE A 10 -2.27 -8.98 -10.63
C PHE A 10 -1.94 -9.91 -11.81
N ARG A 11 -1.76 -9.35 -13.00
CA ARG A 11 -1.17 -10.07 -14.11
C ARG A 11 0.29 -10.31 -13.75
N VAL A 12 0.56 -11.50 -13.22
CA VAL A 12 1.93 -12.01 -13.10
C VAL A 12 2.54 -11.92 -14.50
N GLN A 13 3.50 -11.03 -14.69
CA GLN A 13 4.25 -11.01 -15.95
C GLN A 13 4.88 -12.38 -16.14
N PRO A 14 4.77 -13.02 -17.31
CA PRO A 14 5.28 -14.38 -17.52
C PRO A 14 6.76 -14.52 -17.19
N ASP A 15 7.54 -13.44 -17.37
CA ASP A 15 8.96 -13.37 -17.07
C ASP A 15 9.24 -13.40 -15.54
N LEU A 16 8.37 -12.85 -14.71
CA LEU A 16 8.58 -12.79 -13.26
C LEU A 16 8.62 -14.17 -12.60
N VAL A 17 7.75 -15.09 -13.03
CA VAL A 17 7.74 -16.47 -12.51
C VAL A 17 9.03 -17.21 -12.90
N GLY A 18 9.49 -17.02 -14.12
CA GLY A 18 10.76 -17.57 -14.60
C GLY A 18 11.96 -17.06 -13.80
N ARG A 19 11.99 -15.77 -13.50
CA ARG A 19 13.03 -15.14 -12.67
C ARG A 19 12.98 -15.66 -11.24
N ILE A 20 11.80 -15.75 -10.63
CA ILE A 20 11.62 -16.34 -9.30
C ILE A 20 12.17 -17.76 -9.27
N LYS A 21 11.83 -18.59 -10.24
CA LYS A 21 12.32 -19.98 -10.36
C LYS A 21 13.85 -20.06 -10.40
N THR A 22 14.47 -19.22 -11.20
CA THR A 22 15.93 -19.17 -11.34
C THR A 22 16.60 -18.72 -10.03
N LEU A 23 16.07 -17.67 -9.43
CA LEU A 23 16.61 -17.08 -8.20
C LEU A 23 16.35 -17.94 -6.96
N GLN A 24 15.26 -18.74 -6.92
CA GLN A 24 15.03 -19.70 -5.84
C GLN A 24 16.17 -20.74 -5.75
N LYS A 25 16.75 -21.13 -6.87
CA LYS A 25 17.88 -22.08 -6.89
C LYS A 25 19.19 -21.48 -6.40
N ASN A 26 19.31 -20.16 -6.43
CA ASN A 26 20.49 -19.42 -5.98
C ASN A 26 20.38 -18.97 -4.51
N ASP A 27 19.18 -19.00 -3.93
CA ASP A 27 18.96 -18.64 -2.54
C ASP A 27 19.23 -19.85 -1.62
N SER A 28 20.30 -19.77 -0.84
CA SER A 28 20.74 -20.84 0.06
C SER A 28 19.67 -21.27 1.08
N GLN A 29 18.88 -20.32 1.57
CA GLN A 29 17.80 -20.59 2.53
C GLN A 29 16.65 -21.37 1.87
N LEU A 30 16.26 -20.97 0.66
CA LEU A 30 15.21 -21.66 -0.06
C LEU A 30 15.65 -23.03 -0.56
N VAL A 31 16.91 -23.19 -0.99
CA VAL A 31 17.50 -24.51 -1.34
C VAL A 31 17.45 -25.45 -0.16
N GLN A 32 17.81 -24.99 1.03
CA GLN A 32 17.71 -25.79 2.26
C GLN A 32 16.26 -26.21 2.53
N VAL A 33 15.30 -25.27 2.39
CA VAL A 33 13.88 -25.59 2.54
C VAL A 33 13.41 -26.61 1.51
N MET A 34 13.86 -26.49 0.24
CA MET A 34 13.54 -27.49 -0.80
C MET A 34 14.03 -28.91 -0.45
N GLU A 35 15.22 -29.02 0.12
CA GLU A 35 15.74 -30.29 0.59
C GLU A 35 14.93 -30.87 1.75
N GLU A 36 14.54 -30.00 2.70
CA GLU A 36 13.71 -30.42 3.83
C GLU A 36 12.29 -30.86 3.37
N VAL A 37 11.73 -30.20 2.36
CA VAL A 37 10.46 -30.61 1.73
C VAL A 37 10.59 -31.97 1.07
N LYS A 38 11.69 -32.23 0.34
CA LYS A 38 11.98 -33.54 -0.28
C LYS A 38 12.11 -34.65 0.76
N ARG A 39 12.58 -34.34 1.98
CA ARG A 39 12.67 -35.26 3.12
C ARG A 39 11.35 -35.44 3.88
N GLY A 40 10.30 -34.66 3.52
CA GLY A 40 9.00 -34.72 4.18
C GLY A 40 8.93 -33.98 5.53
N SER A 41 9.93 -33.16 5.87
CA SER A 41 10.02 -32.49 7.17
C SER A 41 9.20 -31.18 7.27
N LYS A 42 8.79 -30.57 6.15
CA LYS A 42 8.05 -29.31 6.11
C LYS A 42 6.76 -29.45 5.30
N LEU A 43 5.66 -29.63 6.01
CA LEU A 43 4.32 -29.84 5.40
C LEU A 43 3.70 -28.56 4.82
N ASP A 44 4.11 -27.39 5.29
CA ASP A 44 3.56 -26.10 4.83
C ASP A 44 4.11 -25.68 3.47
N PHE A 45 5.23 -26.25 3.06
CA PHE A 45 5.87 -25.97 1.79
C PHE A 45 5.63 -27.11 0.80
N VAL A 46 5.40 -26.73 -0.45
CA VAL A 46 5.16 -27.66 -1.56
C VAL A 46 6.13 -27.35 -2.68
N LEU A 47 6.78 -28.40 -3.20
CA LEU A 47 7.57 -28.29 -4.41
C LEU A 47 6.69 -28.70 -5.60
N SER A 48 6.44 -27.78 -6.52
CA SER A 48 5.67 -28.03 -7.75
C SER A 48 6.47 -28.93 -8.71
N ASP A 49 5.78 -29.57 -9.67
CA ASP A 49 6.40 -30.38 -10.74
C ASP A 49 7.46 -29.60 -11.52
N ASP A 50 7.29 -28.29 -11.63
CA ASP A 50 8.26 -27.36 -12.24
C ASP A 50 9.46 -27.01 -11.33
N GLU A 51 9.65 -27.67 -10.20
CA GLU A 51 10.67 -27.38 -9.20
C GLU A 51 10.57 -25.97 -8.58
N ILE A 52 9.38 -25.41 -8.54
CA ILE A 52 9.12 -24.11 -7.90
C ILE A 52 8.64 -24.33 -6.46
N LEU A 53 9.34 -23.72 -5.51
CA LEU A 53 8.95 -23.77 -4.10
C LEU A 53 7.77 -22.84 -3.85
N ARG A 54 6.76 -23.39 -3.17
CA ARG A 54 5.55 -22.65 -2.76
C ARG A 54 5.31 -22.84 -1.26
N PHE A 55 4.71 -21.83 -0.64
CA PHE A 55 4.15 -21.94 0.71
C PHE A 55 2.63 -22.07 0.58
N GLY A 56 2.11 -23.30 0.69
CA GLY A 56 0.77 -23.63 0.27
C GLY A 56 0.58 -23.35 -1.24
N THR A 57 -0.29 -22.42 -1.59
CA THR A 57 -0.53 -21.99 -2.98
C THR A 57 0.35 -20.84 -3.44
N ARG A 58 1.07 -20.17 -2.53
CA ARG A 58 1.80 -18.92 -2.76
C ARG A 58 3.23 -19.18 -3.21
N LEU A 59 3.71 -18.41 -4.18
CA LEU A 59 5.08 -18.47 -4.66
C LEU A 59 6.05 -17.95 -3.58
N CYS A 60 7.07 -18.74 -3.25
CA CYS A 60 8.15 -18.28 -2.38
C CYS A 60 9.07 -17.34 -3.13
N VAL A 61 9.15 -16.09 -2.68
CA VAL A 61 10.04 -15.08 -3.28
C VAL A 61 11.40 -15.17 -2.61
N PRO A 62 12.50 -15.36 -3.37
CA PRO A 62 13.84 -15.43 -2.84
C PRO A 62 14.29 -14.11 -2.20
N ASN A 63 15.37 -14.16 -1.42
CA ASN A 63 15.96 -12.98 -0.78
C ASN A 63 16.83 -12.20 -1.78
N ASP A 64 16.20 -11.70 -2.81
CA ASP A 64 16.80 -10.84 -3.83
C ASP A 64 16.19 -9.45 -3.75
N GLU A 65 17.02 -8.43 -3.50
CA GLU A 65 16.55 -7.06 -3.25
C GLU A 65 15.87 -6.45 -4.48
N ASP A 66 16.43 -6.68 -5.68
CA ASP A 66 15.89 -6.11 -6.90
C ASP A 66 14.55 -6.72 -7.27
N LEU A 67 14.42 -8.04 -7.16
CA LEU A 67 13.16 -8.74 -7.40
C LEU A 67 12.08 -8.32 -6.41
N ARG A 68 12.41 -8.24 -5.12
CA ARG A 68 11.45 -7.80 -4.10
C ARG A 68 11.04 -6.36 -4.28
N ARG A 69 11.98 -5.48 -4.60
CA ARG A 69 11.69 -4.07 -4.89
C ARG A 69 10.75 -3.94 -6.09
N GLU A 70 11.01 -4.63 -7.19
CA GLU A 70 10.16 -4.63 -8.38
C GLU A 70 8.73 -5.10 -8.05
N LEU A 71 8.58 -6.19 -7.26
CA LEU A 71 7.29 -6.66 -6.79
C LEU A 71 6.54 -5.64 -5.94
N LEU A 72 7.27 -4.95 -5.05
CA LEU A 72 6.69 -3.93 -4.18
C LEU A 72 6.30 -2.67 -4.98
N GLU A 73 7.13 -2.26 -5.94
CA GLU A 73 6.84 -1.14 -6.84
C GLU A 73 5.61 -1.43 -7.71
N GLU A 74 5.52 -2.61 -8.31
CA GLU A 74 4.35 -3.01 -9.09
C GLU A 74 3.08 -3.02 -8.24
N ALA A 75 3.15 -3.58 -7.03
CA ALA A 75 2.01 -3.64 -6.12
C ALA A 75 1.61 -2.29 -5.53
N HIS A 76 2.48 -1.29 -5.57
CA HIS A 76 2.26 0.02 -4.97
C HIS A 76 2.02 1.14 -5.98
N CYS A 77 2.82 1.19 -7.03
CA CYS A 77 2.88 2.30 -7.98
C CYS A 77 2.17 2.01 -9.29
N SER A 78 1.70 0.78 -9.53
CA SER A 78 1.01 0.47 -10.79
C SER A 78 -0.27 1.29 -10.95
N LYS A 79 -0.67 1.52 -12.20
CA LYS A 79 -1.89 2.28 -12.54
C LYS A 79 -3.17 1.73 -11.88
N PHE A 80 -3.16 0.47 -11.48
CA PHE A 80 -4.29 -0.19 -10.84
C PHE A 80 -4.20 -0.18 -9.30
N ALA A 81 -3.01 -0.02 -8.75
CA ALA A 81 -2.78 -0.08 -7.30
C ALA A 81 -3.08 1.23 -6.59
N ILE A 82 -2.76 2.38 -7.21
CA ILE A 82 -3.02 3.74 -6.70
C ILE A 82 -2.52 3.92 -5.25
N HIS A 83 -1.26 3.62 -5.00
CA HIS A 83 -0.59 3.79 -3.72
C HIS A 83 -1.37 3.20 -2.52
N PRO A 84 -1.64 1.88 -2.47
CA PRO A 84 -2.37 1.28 -1.37
C PRO A 84 -1.59 1.40 -0.06
N ARG A 85 -2.30 1.54 1.06
CA ARG A 85 -1.69 1.47 2.39
C ARG A 85 -1.13 0.07 2.66
N GLY A 86 -0.13 -0.03 3.53
CA GLY A 86 0.59 -1.28 3.82
C GLY A 86 -0.31 -2.48 4.13
N THR A 87 -1.42 -2.29 4.85
CA THR A 87 -2.35 -3.38 5.17
C THR A 87 -3.05 -3.94 3.92
N LYS A 88 -3.49 -3.06 3.00
CA LYS A 88 -4.13 -3.49 1.75
C LYS A 88 -3.10 -4.16 0.85
N MET A 89 -1.95 -3.51 0.64
CA MET A 89 -0.85 -4.04 -0.15
C MET A 89 -0.40 -5.44 0.34
N TYR A 90 -0.30 -5.63 1.66
CA TYR A 90 0.01 -6.95 2.23
C TYR A 90 -1.07 -7.98 1.92
N LYS A 91 -2.36 -7.63 2.02
CA LYS A 91 -3.46 -8.55 1.70
C LYS A 91 -3.44 -8.97 0.23
N ASP A 92 -3.14 -8.03 -0.67
CA ASP A 92 -3.11 -8.26 -2.11
C ASP A 92 -1.90 -9.15 -2.50
N LEU A 93 -0.70 -8.80 -2.05
CA LEU A 93 0.50 -9.59 -2.31
C LEU A 93 0.47 -10.98 -1.68
N ARG A 94 -0.09 -11.12 -0.47
CA ARG A 94 -0.19 -12.40 0.23
C ARG A 94 -1.04 -13.43 -0.50
N GLN A 95 -1.87 -13.05 -1.43
CA GLN A 95 -2.67 -14.00 -2.21
C GLN A 95 -1.78 -14.88 -3.10
N ASN A 96 -0.71 -14.31 -3.66
CA ASN A 96 0.11 -14.97 -4.67
C ASN A 96 1.55 -15.24 -4.22
N TYR A 97 2.07 -14.43 -3.27
CA TYR A 97 3.48 -14.45 -2.87
C TYR A 97 3.68 -14.69 -1.39
N TRP A 98 4.85 -15.20 -1.05
CA TRP A 98 5.28 -15.40 0.31
C TRP A 98 6.81 -15.27 0.44
N TRP A 99 7.28 -14.57 1.46
CA TRP A 99 8.66 -14.58 1.94
C TRP A 99 8.70 -14.24 3.42
N SER A 100 9.79 -14.62 4.09
CA SER A 100 10.00 -14.31 5.50
C SER A 100 10.13 -12.81 5.72
N GLY A 101 9.39 -12.24 6.66
CA GLY A 101 9.40 -10.80 6.93
C GLY A 101 8.56 -9.93 6.00
N MET A 102 7.81 -10.52 5.06
CA MET A 102 7.00 -9.82 4.06
C MET A 102 6.19 -8.63 4.60
N LYS A 103 5.54 -8.80 5.74
CA LYS A 103 4.71 -7.74 6.35
C LYS A 103 5.54 -6.52 6.76
N ARG A 104 6.74 -6.77 7.30
CA ARG A 104 7.67 -5.71 7.71
C ARG A 104 8.23 -4.98 6.49
N ASP A 105 8.64 -5.72 5.46
CA ASP A 105 9.24 -5.16 4.26
C ASP A 105 8.23 -4.28 3.51
N ILE A 106 6.98 -4.72 3.40
CA ILE A 106 5.87 -3.93 2.84
C ILE A 106 5.61 -2.66 3.67
N ALA A 107 5.58 -2.78 4.99
CA ALA A 107 5.33 -1.63 5.86
C ALA A 107 6.46 -0.58 5.72
N GLN A 108 7.71 -1.03 5.65
CA GLN A 108 8.87 -0.18 5.44
C GLN A 108 8.83 0.51 4.07
N PHE A 109 8.53 -0.24 3.01
CA PHE A 109 8.41 0.31 1.65
C PHE A 109 7.35 1.41 1.56
N VAL A 110 6.14 1.15 2.09
CA VAL A 110 5.04 2.14 2.09
C VAL A 110 5.37 3.35 2.96
N ALA A 111 6.10 3.17 4.08
CA ALA A 111 6.54 4.27 4.94
C ALA A 111 7.55 5.21 4.25
N GLN A 112 8.30 4.70 3.28
CA GLN A 112 9.27 5.51 2.50
C GLN A 112 8.64 6.22 1.29
N CYS A 113 7.41 5.88 0.91
CA CYS A 113 6.73 6.50 -0.22
C CYS A 113 6.30 7.92 0.10
N LEU A 114 6.91 8.91 -0.55
CA LEU A 114 6.61 10.33 -0.35
C LEU A 114 5.15 10.68 -0.67
N VAL A 115 4.60 10.09 -1.73
CA VAL A 115 3.19 10.29 -2.11
C VAL A 115 2.26 9.83 -0.99
N CYS A 116 2.51 8.64 -0.43
CA CYS A 116 1.73 8.12 0.69
C CYS A 116 1.88 8.97 1.97
N GLN A 117 3.04 9.55 2.19
CA GLN A 117 3.29 10.42 3.34
C GLN A 117 2.56 11.77 3.21
N GLN A 118 2.57 12.37 2.02
CA GLN A 118 1.88 13.63 1.75
C GLN A 118 0.36 13.52 1.87
N VAL A 119 -0.21 12.37 1.45
CA VAL A 119 -1.66 12.11 1.51
C VAL A 119 -2.11 11.55 2.87
N LYS A 120 -1.16 11.25 3.77
CA LYS A 120 -1.47 10.70 5.08
C LYS A 120 -2.16 11.78 5.93
N ALA A 121 -3.49 11.71 6.00
CA ALA A 121 -4.23 12.48 7.00
C ALA A 121 -3.68 12.13 8.39
N GLU A 122 -3.27 13.13 9.14
CA GLU A 122 -2.92 12.96 10.54
C GLU A 122 -4.09 12.29 11.26
N HIS A 123 -3.85 11.12 11.85
CA HIS A 123 -4.82 10.55 12.76
C HIS A 123 -4.81 11.43 14.00
N GLN A 124 -5.75 12.37 14.04
CA GLN A 124 -5.99 13.10 15.26
C GLN A 124 -6.29 12.08 16.36
N ARG A 125 -5.56 12.17 17.47
CA ARG A 125 -5.91 11.42 18.67
C ARG A 125 -7.35 11.82 19.06
N PRO A 126 -8.16 10.90 19.61
CA PRO A 126 -9.44 11.30 20.19
C PRO A 126 -9.25 12.56 21.00
N ALA A 127 -10.11 13.56 20.78
CA ALA A 127 -10.01 14.82 21.47
C ALA A 127 -9.93 14.55 22.99
N GLY A 128 -8.86 15.01 23.60
CA GLY A 128 -8.76 15.06 25.05
C GLY A 128 -9.70 16.11 25.63
N SER A 129 -9.43 16.60 26.84
CA SER A 129 -10.15 17.73 27.39
C SER A 129 -10.10 18.92 26.43
N LEU A 130 -11.20 19.64 26.32
CA LEU A 130 -11.26 20.87 25.52
C LEU A 130 -10.08 21.79 25.91
N GLN A 131 -9.32 22.17 24.94
CA GLN A 131 -8.26 23.18 25.10
C GLN A 131 -8.85 24.55 24.73
N PRO A 132 -8.57 25.60 25.49
CA PRO A 132 -8.95 26.95 25.11
C PRO A 132 -8.31 27.28 23.76
N LEU A 133 -9.09 27.83 22.85
CA LEU A 133 -8.53 28.39 21.62
C LEU A 133 -7.71 29.64 21.99
N ALA A 134 -6.53 29.77 21.40
CA ALA A 134 -5.78 31.01 21.50
C ALA A 134 -6.58 32.10 20.81
N ILE A 135 -6.98 33.12 21.58
CA ILE A 135 -7.67 34.28 21.05
C ILE A 135 -6.58 35.27 20.61
N PRO A 136 -6.57 35.76 19.38
CA PRO A 136 -5.62 36.74 18.90
C PRO A 136 -5.73 38.04 19.76
N GLU A 137 -4.60 38.62 20.10
CA GLU A 137 -4.59 39.89 20.90
C GLU A 137 -4.92 41.11 20.03
N TRP A 138 -4.61 41.02 18.72
CA TRP A 138 -4.74 42.11 17.78
C TRP A 138 -5.64 41.75 16.60
N LYS A 139 -6.37 42.73 16.09
CA LYS A 139 -7.12 42.63 14.86
C LYS A 139 -6.20 42.27 13.69
N TRP A 140 -6.66 41.41 12.82
CA TRP A 140 -5.94 40.96 11.59
C TRP A 140 -4.70 40.09 11.84
N GLU A 141 -4.48 39.68 13.09
CA GLU A 141 -3.40 38.74 13.40
C GLU A 141 -3.68 37.35 12.83
N HIS A 142 -4.95 36.92 12.90
CA HIS A 142 -5.43 35.69 12.30
C HIS A 142 -6.65 35.98 11.44
N ILE A 143 -6.58 35.63 10.16
CA ILE A 143 -7.66 35.85 9.20
C ILE A 143 -8.16 34.50 8.71
N THR A 144 -9.46 34.29 8.76
CA THR A 144 -10.14 33.19 8.10
C THR A 144 -10.91 33.68 6.88
N MET A 145 -10.86 32.91 5.81
CA MET A 145 -11.54 33.26 4.56
C MET A 145 -12.37 32.09 4.08
N ASP A 146 -13.58 32.37 3.63
CA ASP A 146 -14.47 31.37 3.08
C ASP A 146 -15.29 31.94 1.91
N PHE A 147 -15.81 31.03 1.05
CA PHE A 147 -16.70 31.38 -0.04
C PHE A 147 -18.08 30.74 0.19
N VAL A 148 -19.10 31.58 0.36
CA VAL A 148 -20.48 31.12 0.35
C VAL A 148 -20.95 31.09 -1.10
N ILE A 149 -21.14 29.89 -1.65
CA ILE A 149 -21.53 29.66 -3.04
C ILE A 149 -22.98 29.17 -3.15
N GLY A 150 -23.53 29.17 -4.35
CA GLY A 150 -24.88 28.69 -4.58
C GLY A 150 -25.98 29.70 -4.25
N LEU A 151 -25.65 30.98 -4.06
CA LEU A 151 -26.60 32.05 -3.83
C LEU A 151 -27.36 32.41 -5.15
N PRO A 152 -28.59 32.98 -5.02
CA PRO A 152 -29.28 33.52 -6.16
C PRO A 152 -28.40 34.54 -6.92
N ARG A 153 -28.43 34.51 -8.26
CA ARG A 153 -27.63 35.43 -9.04
C ARG A 153 -28.10 36.87 -8.84
N THR A 154 -27.17 37.76 -8.58
CA THR A 154 -27.41 39.18 -8.57
C THR A 154 -27.60 39.75 -10.01
N LEU A 155 -28.04 40.98 -10.15
CA LEU A 155 -28.14 41.66 -11.44
C LEU A 155 -26.79 41.75 -12.18
N GLY A 156 -25.66 41.74 -11.42
CA GLY A 156 -24.30 41.68 -11.97
C GLY A 156 -23.79 40.25 -12.28
N GLY A 157 -24.64 39.21 -12.16
CA GLY A 157 -24.31 37.84 -12.50
C GLY A 157 -23.56 37.03 -11.40
N ASN A 158 -23.27 37.67 -10.27
CA ASN A 158 -22.54 37.01 -9.15
C ASN A 158 -23.49 36.12 -8.35
N ASN A 159 -22.99 34.97 -7.92
CA ASN A 159 -23.71 33.96 -7.13
C ASN A 159 -22.91 33.43 -5.94
N ALA A 160 -21.87 34.16 -5.56
CA ALA A 160 -21.02 33.83 -4.43
C ALA A 160 -20.64 35.08 -3.65
N ILE A 161 -20.40 34.91 -2.36
CA ILE A 161 -19.87 35.93 -1.46
C ILE A 161 -18.55 35.45 -0.91
N TRP A 162 -17.55 36.28 -0.95
CA TRP A 162 -16.30 36.07 -0.25
C TRP A 162 -16.40 36.70 1.13
N VAL A 163 -16.18 35.88 2.16
CA VAL A 163 -16.26 36.29 3.57
C VAL A 163 -14.85 36.26 4.14
N ILE A 164 -14.48 37.32 4.81
CA ILE A 164 -13.24 37.45 5.59
C ILE A 164 -13.64 37.74 7.03
N VAL A 165 -13.11 36.95 7.95
CA VAL A 165 -13.32 37.09 9.38
C VAL A 165 -11.95 37.14 10.06
N ASP A 166 -11.78 38.17 10.93
CA ASP A 166 -10.62 38.29 11.81
C ASP A 166 -10.90 37.74 13.23
#